data_000f52eb64b2720abb38ddf5041072f9
#
_entry.id   000f52eb64b2720abb38ddf5041072f9
#
_cell.length_a   1.000
_cell.length_b   1.000
_cell.length_c   1.000
_cell.angle_alpha   90.00
_cell.angle_beta   90.00
_cell.angle_gamma   90.00
#
_symmetry.space_group_name_H-M   'P 1'
#
loop_
_entity.id
_entity.type
_entity.pdbx_description
1 polymer ?
#
loop_
_entity_poly.entity_id
_entity_poly.type
_entity_poly.pdbx_seq_one_letter_code
_entity_poly.pdbx_strand_id
1 'polypeptide(L)'
;ENAGSKYDKAVELGIPILGVCYGMQLMAEALGGGVEPSTHREYGPASLIVDDKSSIFGRMPDQMPVWMSHGDVITEPPPGFKVLAHSGNSPVAAFADDRGRVGIQFHPEVVHTPLGKEIIRNFLYDVCNCSGNWEPHSFIESAVAAIRARVGDGRVICALSGGVDSAVAATLVHRAIGDQLTCVFVNNGLLRLQEGDRVMDVMGKGLNIDIRYVDATDRFLGALAGIEDPEQKRKTIGREFINVFADEARKFHDAAFLAQGTLYPDVIESTSHDTNNAHKIKSHHNVGGLPEDLEFELVEPLRYLFKDEVRQIGLALGLPADMVFRQPFPGPGLAIRVIGDITRERLDTLRAADWIVIDEIKRAGLYRQVWQSFAILTPLRSVGVMGDGRTYADVVAIRCVTSDDGMTADWAKLPYEVLGAISSRIVNEVPGVNRVVYDISSKPPSTIEWE
;
A
#
# COMPACT_ATOMS: atom_id res chain seq x y z
N GLU A 1 -29.82 5.08 -3.90
CA GLU A 1 -28.97 4.00 -3.36
C GLU A 1 -29.00 4.07 -1.82
N ASN A 2 -29.16 2.94 -1.18
CA ASN A 2 -29.18 2.87 0.28
C ASN A 2 -27.83 3.31 0.83
N ALA A 3 -27.80 4.17 1.85
CA ALA A 3 -26.58 4.67 2.52
C ALA A 3 -25.72 3.54 3.13
N GLY A 4 -26.13 2.31 2.94
CA GLY A 4 -25.45 1.07 3.25
C GLY A 4 -25.57 0.68 4.72
N SER A 5 -25.39 -0.60 4.98
CA SER A 5 -25.48 -1.23 6.29
C SER A 5 -24.59 -0.60 7.38
N LYS A 6 -23.52 0.11 6.98
CA LYS A 6 -22.62 0.80 7.94
C LYS A 6 -23.24 2.06 8.55
N TYR A 7 -23.97 2.84 7.75
CA TYR A 7 -24.70 4.02 8.26
C TYR A 7 -25.80 3.59 9.25
N ASP A 8 -26.62 2.62 8.85
CA ASP A 8 -27.69 2.10 9.69
C ASP A 8 -27.14 1.56 11.01
N LYS A 9 -26.02 0.85 10.94
CA LYS A 9 -25.34 0.31 12.12
C LYS A 9 -24.77 1.40 13.03
N ALA A 10 -24.18 2.45 12.46
CA ALA A 10 -23.68 3.58 13.24
C ALA A 10 -24.81 4.34 13.95
N VAL A 11 -25.93 4.53 13.26
CA VAL A 11 -27.14 5.14 13.86
C VAL A 11 -27.70 4.27 14.99
N GLU A 12 -27.82 2.95 14.77
CA GLU A 12 -28.26 1.98 15.79
C GLU A 12 -27.39 2.01 17.04
N LEU A 13 -26.07 2.11 16.86
CA LEU A 13 -25.08 2.13 17.94
C LEU A 13 -24.86 3.52 18.56
N GLY A 14 -25.50 4.58 18.03
CA GLY A 14 -25.30 5.95 18.48
C GLY A 14 -23.88 6.48 18.28
N ILE A 15 -23.17 5.98 17.27
CA ILE A 15 -21.79 6.39 16.95
C ILE A 15 -21.85 7.69 16.14
N PRO A 16 -21.00 8.72 16.45
CA PRO A 16 -20.87 9.92 15.63
C PRO A 16 -20.51 9.59 14.18
N ILE A 17 -21.04 10.38 13.24
CA ILE A 17 -20.90 10.14 11.80
C ILE A 17 -20.36 11.39 11.12
N LEU A 18 -19.30 11.26 10.31
CA LEU A 18 -18.82 12.31 9.43
C LEU A 18 -19.16 11.94 7.96
N GLY A 19 -20.08 12.69 7.36
CA GLY A 19 -20.39 12.60 5.93
C GLY A 19 -19.53 13.56 5.14
N VAL A 20 -18.72 13.06 4.17
CA VAL A 20 -17.84 13.87 3.33
C VAL A 20 -18.38 13.89 1.91
N CYS A 21 -18.49 15.08 1.32
CA CYS A 21 -18.92 15.32 -0.05
C CYS A 21 -20.26 14.61 -0.37
N TYR A 22 -20.26 13.57 -1.18
CA TYR A 22 -21.45 12.74 -1.46
C TYR A 22 -22.06 12.14 -0.19
N GLY A 23 -21.25 11.78 0.81
CA GLY A 23 -21.72 11.29 2.09
C GLY A 23 -22.52 12.33 2.90
N MET A 24 -22.18 13.61 2.79
CA MET A 24 -22.96 14.71 3.35
C MET A 24 -24.32 14.87 2.64
N GLN A 25 -24.32 14.79 1.30
CA GLN A 25 -25.54 14.91 0.49
C GLN A 25 -26.51 13.76 0.77
N LEU A 26 -26.00 12.51 0.82
CA LEU A 26 -26.79 11.34 1.23
C LEU A 26 -27.38 11.48 2.63
N MET A 27 -26.59 12.00 3.57
CA MET A 27 -27.07 12.27 4.94
C MET A 27 -28.16 13.35 4.95
N ALA A 28 -28.00 14.40 4.17
CA ALA A 28 -29.00 15.48 4.05
C ALA A 28 -30.32 14.92 3.50
N GLU A 29 -30.29 14.20 2.39
CA GLU A 29 -31.47 13.61 1.77
C GLU A 29 -32.17 12.60 2.70
N ALA A 30 -31.41 11.67 3.29
CA ALA A 30 -31.94 10.64 4.18
C ALA A 30 -32.61 11.20 5.45
N LEU A 31 -32.23 12.40 5.88
CA LEU A 31 -32.73 13.06 7.09
C LEU A 31 -33.70 14.20 6.79
N GLY A 32 -34.14 14.38 5.54
CA GLY A 32 -35.16 15.34 5.13
C GLY A 32 -34.67 16.76 4.90
N GLY A 33 -33.38 16.92 4.56
CA GLY A 33 -32.81 18.14 4.03
C GLY A 33 -33.03 18.27 2.52
N GLY A 34 -32.74 19.44 1.97
CA GLY A 34 -32.84 19.73 0.53
C GLY A 34 -31.51 19.57 -0.19
N VAL A 35 -31.46 18.71 -1.22
CA VAL A 35 -30.31 18.55 -2.12
C VAL A 35 -30.76 18.83 -3.55
N GLU A 36 -30.11 19.76 -4.22
CA GLU A 36 -30.48 20.20 -5.58
C GLU A 36 -29.26 20.28 -6.51
N PRO A 37 -29.43 20.01 -7.80
CA PRO A 37 -28.39 20.26 -8.79
C PRO A 37 -28.06 21.76 -8.85
N SER A 38 -26.76 22.09 -8.73
CA SER A 38 -26.32 23.48 -8.84
C SER A 38 -26.05 23.88 -10.28
N THR A 39 -26.44 25.10 -10.63
CA THR A 39 -26.06 25.75 -11.89
C THR A 39 -24.58 26.18 -11.89
N HIS A 40 -23.98 26.31 -10.71
CA HIS A 40 -22.58 26.65 -10.51
C HIS A 40 -21.87 25.55 -9.74
N ARG A 41 -21.22 24.68 -10.49
CA ARG A 41 -20.44 23.57 -9.92
C ARG A 41 -19.19 24.07 -9.21
N GLU A 42 -18.77 23.42 -8.15
CA GLU A 42 -17.51 23.70 -7.46
C GLU A 42 -16.53 22.53 -7.63
N TYR A 43 -15.51 22.74 -8.46
CA TYR A 43 -14.39 21.82 -8.65
C TYR A 43 -13.07 22.58 -8.46
N GLY A 44 -12.25 22.16 -7.51
CA GLY A 44 -10.98 22.79 -7.22
C GLY A 44 -10.98 23.62 -5.94
N PRO A 45 -10.06 24.60 -5.83
CA PRO A 45 -9.92 25.42 -4.63
C PRO A 45 -11.10 26.34 -4.43
N ALA A 46 -11.65 26.35 -3.22
CA ALA A 46 -12.70 27.25 -2.78
C ALA A 46 -12.36 27.87 -1.42
N SER A 47 -13.04 28.95 -1.08
CA SER A 47 -12.92 29.58 0.23
C SER A 47 -14.12 29.20 1.10
N LEU A 48 -13.86 28.51 2.20
CA LEU A 48 -14.86 28.18 3.20
C LEU A 48 -14.95 29.30 4.22
N ILE A 49 -16.16 29.76 4.51
CA ILE A 49 -16.47 30.74 5.57
C ILE A 49 -17.15 29.99 6.70
N VAL A 50 -16.59 30.10 7.91
CA VAL A 50 -17.10 29.44 9.11
C VAL A 50 -18.11 30.36 9.79
N ASP A 51 -19.36 29.92 9.84
CA ASP A 51 -20.47 30.67 10.45
C ASP A 51 -20.65 30.33 11.94
N ASP A 52 -20.39 29.06 12.31
CA ASP A 52 -20.47 28.59 13.68
C ASP A 52 -19.20 27.78 14.03
N LYS A 53 -18.49 28.24 15.05
CA LYS A 53 -17.26 27.59 15.56
C LYS A 53 -17.50 26.44 16.50
N SER A 54 -18.69 25.91 16.56
CA SER A 54 -18.98 24.68 17.31
C SER A 54 -18.51 23.44 16.55
N SER A 55 -18.60 22.29 17.21
CA SER A 55 -18.27 20.98 16.61
C SER A 55 -16.83 20.96 16.03
N ILE A 56 -16.67 20.70 14.75
CA ILE A 56 -15.37 20.51 14.09
C ILE A 56 -14.59 21.81 13.85
N PHE A 57 -15.19 22.97 14.03
CA PHE A 57 -14.58 24.28 13.74
C PHE A 57 -14.07 25.06 14.96
N GLY A 58 -14.11 24.51 16.16
CA GLY A 58 -13.84 25.20 17.42
C GLY A 58 -12.55 26.02 17.49
N ARG A 59 -11.50 25.63 16.79
CA ARG A 59 -10.19 26.29 16.77
C ARG A 59 -9.78 26.74 15.39
N MET A 60 -10.72 26.73 14.43
CA MET A 60 -10.45 27.08 13.04
C MET A 60 -10.53 28.60 12.80
N PRO A 61 -9.83 29.12 11.79
CA PRO A 61 -10.01 30.50 11.34
C PRO A 61 -11.42 30.73 10.78
N ASP A 62 -11.85 31.99 10.70
CA ASP A 62 -13.17 32.34 10.17
C ASP A 62 -13.28 32.07 8.67
N GLN A 63 -12.16 32.01 7.97
CA GLN A 63 -12.07 31.71 6.55
C GLN A 63 -10.83 30.85 6.27
N MET A 64 -10.99 29.81 5.41
CA MET A 64 -9.89 28.93 5.05
C MET A 64 -10.05 28.35 3.63
N PRO A 65 -8.95 28.03 2.94
CA PRO A 65 -9.00 27.33 1.68
C PRO A 65 -9.36 25.85 1.87
N VAL A 66 -10.24 25.37 1.01
CA VAL A 66 -10.68 23.97 0.96
C VAL A 66 -10.73 23.48 -0.48
N TRP A 67 -10.77 22.19 -0.68
CA TRP A 67 -10.95 21.57 -2.00
C TRP A 67 -12.37 21.05 -2.16
N MET A 68 -13.07 21.55 -3.17
CA MET A 68 -14.42 21.14 -3.54
C MET A 68 -14.41 20.22 -4.76
N SER A 69 -15.39 19.30 -4.84
CA SER A 69 -15.56 18.41 -5.99
C SER A 69 -17.01 17.95 -6.11
N HIS A 70 -17.94 18.88 -6.38
CA HIS A 70 -19.37 18.55 -6.43
C HIS A 70 -20.13 19.38 -7.47
N GLY A 71 -21.26 18.79 -7.95
CA GLY A 71 -22.20 19.41 -8.84
C GLY A 71 -23.55 19.74 -8.19
N ASP A 72 -23.87 19.05 -7.08
CA ASP A 72 -25.10 19.26 -6.33
C ASP A 72 -24.80 20.04 -5.04
N VAL A 73 -25.75 20.83 -4.58
CA VAL A 73 -25.63 21.64 -3.35
C VAL A 73 -26.73 21.31 -2.37
N ILE A 74 -26.45 21.51 -1.09
CA ILE A 74 -27.46 21.44 -0.05
C ILE A 74 -28.06 22.84 0.11
N THR A 75 -29.36 22.95 -0.19
CA THR A 75 -30.11 24.19 -0.09
C THR A 75 -30.70 24.41 1.31
N GLU A 76 -31.08 23.31 1.98
CA GLU A 76 -31.61 23.30 3.33
C GLU A 76 -30.98 22.18 4.15
N PRO A 77 -30.44 22.49 5.36
CA PRO A 77 -29.93 21.45 6.25
C PRO A 77 -31.09 20.58 6.75
N PRO A 78 -30.82 19.31 7.14
CA PRO A 78 -31.85 18.47 7.74
C PRO A 78 -32.45 19.10 9.00
N PRO A 79 -33.74 18.79 9.36
CA PRO A 79 -34.34 19.26 10.57
C PRO A 79 -33.51 18.91 11.82
N GLY A 80 -33.26 19.94 12.66
CA GLY A 80 -32.46 19.80 13.88
C GLY A 80 -30.94 19.92 13.68
N PHE A 81 -30.46 20.15 12.42
CA PHE A 81 -29.08 20.46 12.15
C PHE A 81 -28.82 21.96 12.07
N LYS A 82 -27.63 22.37 12.48
CA LYS A 82 -27.12 23.75 12.32
C LYS A 82 -26.15 23.84 11.17
N VAL A 83 -26.26 24.89 10.39
CA VAL A 83 -25.23 25.24 9.39
C VAL A 83 -24.00 25.72 10.13
N LEU A 84 -22.85 25.13 9.84
CA LEU A 84 -21.55 25.48 10.44
C LEU A 84 -20.68 26.33 9.51
N ALA A 85 -20.83 26.16 8.20
CA ALA A 85 -20.01 26.87 7.21
C ALA A 85 -20.70 26.92 5.83
N HIS A 86 -20.32 27.92 5.03
CA HIS A 86 -20.75 28.09 3.65
C HIS A 86 -19.55 28.41 2.73
N SER A 87 -19.76 28.32 1.42
CA SER A 87 -18.85 28.84 0.39
C SER A 87 -19.59 29.82 -0.52
N GLY A 88 -18.88 30.39 -1.50
CA GLY A 88 -19.50 31.32 -2.47
C GLY A 88 -20.64 30.69 -3.27
N ASN A 89 -20.62 29.37 -3.50
CA ASN A 89 -21.61 28.67 -4.31
C ASN A 89 -22.41 27.61 -3.52
N SER A 90 -21.99 27.28 -2.30
CA SER A 90 -22.67 26.31 -1.43
C SER A 90 -23.15 27.00 -0.16
N PRO A 91 -24.47 27.30 -0.04
CA PRO A 91 -25.02 27.95 1.15
C PRO A 91 -24.90 27.08 2.41
N VAL A 92 -24.80 25.78 2.25
CA VAL A 92 -24.55 24.81 3.31
C VAL A 92 -23.35 23.94 2.92
N ALA A 93 -22.15 24.38 3.27
CA ALA A 93 -20.92 23.62 3.01
C ALA A 93 -20.48 22.75 4.22
N ALA A 94 -21.06 22.99 5.39
CA ALA A 94 -20.97 22.11 6.55
C ALA A 94 -22.20 22.27 7.46
N PHE A 95 -22.63 21.17 8.08
CA PHE A 95 -23.67 21.15 9.09
C PHE A 95 -23.37 20.12 10.19
N ALA A 96 -23.98 20.30 11.35
CA ALA A 96 -23.90 19.31 12.43
C ALA A 96 -25.18 19.30 13.27
N ASP A 97 -25.39 18.19 14.02
CA ASP A 97 -26.43 18.08 15.06
C ASP A 97 -25.82 17.77 16.44
N ASP A 98 -26.63 17.80 17.44
CA ASP A 98 -26.25 17.53 18.83
C ASP A 98 -25.94 16.03 19.09
N ARG A 99 -26.19 15.14 18.15
CA ARG A 99 -25.89 13.69 18.22
C ARG A 99 -24.54 13.31 17.62
N GLY A 100 -23.76 14.28 17.20
CA GLY A 100 -22.44 14.06 16.59
C GLY A 100 -22.50 13.64 15.12
N ARG A 101 -23.62 13.91 14.42
CA ARG A 101 -23.68 13.75 12.98
C ARG A 101 -23.20 15.04 12.32
N VAL A 102 -22.14 14.96 11.54
CA VAL A 102 -21.48 16.09 10.88
C VAL A 102 -21.43 15.82 9.40
N GLY A 103 -21.80 16.81 8.58
CA GLY A 103 -21.63 16.78 7.13
C GLY A 103 -20.70 17.88 6.67
N ILE A 104 -19.81 17.59 5.76
CA ILE A 104 -18.93 18.57 5.09
C ILE A 104 -18.92 18.32 3.58
N GLN A 105 -19.03 19.39 2.78
CA GLN A 105 -19.10 19.30 1.33
C GLN A 105 -17.73 19.19 0.68
N PHE A 106 -16.69 19.72 1.32
CA PHE A 106 -15.32 19.72 0.85
C PHE A 106 -14.59 18.45 1.30
N HIS A 107 -13.40 18.22 0.72
CA HIS A 107 -12.52 17.09 0.99
C HIS A 107 -11.42 17.45 1.99
N PRO A 108 -11.53 17.06 3.27
CA PRO A 108 -10.51 17.34 4.28
C PRO A 108 -9.28 16.43 4.15
N GLU A 109 -9.41 15.29 3.45
CA GLU A 109 -8.37 14.29 3.30
C GLU A 109 -7.30 14.66 2.27
N VAL A 110 -7.58 15.62 1.38
CA VAL A 110 -6.65 15.98 0.31
C VAL A 110 -5.67 17.07 0.74
N VAL A 111 -4.47 17.06 0.18
CA VAL A 111 -3.40 18.04 0.47
C VAL A 111 -3.79 19.49 0.15
N HIS A 112 -4.77 19.68 -0.72
CA HIS A 112 -5.29 20.99 -1.12
C HIS A 112 -6.26 21.62 -0.09
N THR A 113 -6.59 20.90 0.98
CA THR A 113 -7.28 21.40 2.18
C THR A 113 -6.25 21.46 3.32
N PRO A 114 -5.49 22.55 3.48
CA PRO A 114 -4.34 22.60 4.39
C PRO A 114 -4.68 22.31 5.85
N LEU A 115 -5.89 22.69 6.29
CA LEU A 115 -6.39 22.45 7.66
C LEU A 115 -7.28 21.21 7.78
N GLY A 116 -7.30 20.35 6.75
CA GLY A 116 -8.15 19.16 6.74
C GLY A 116 -7.85 18.17 7.86
N LYS A 117 -6.58 17.98 8.20
CA LYS A 117 -6.15 17.13 9.33
C LYS A 117 -6.68 17.63 10.67
N GLU A 118 -6.68 18.93 10.89
CA GLU A 118 -7.22 19.57 12.10
C GLU A 118 -8.72 19.39 12.19
N ILE A 119 -9.45 19.48 11.09
CA ILE A 119 -10.90 19.25 11.03
C ILE A 119 -11.20 17.79 11.39
N ILE A 120 -10.51 16.83 10.80
CA ILE A 120 -10.64 15.40 11.13
C ILE A 120 -10.29 15.15 12.60
N ARG A 121 -9.22 15.77 13.10
CA ARG A 121 -8.80 15.69 14.49
C ARG A 121 -9.88 16.20 15.43
N ASN A 122 -10.49 17.35 15.15
CA ASN A 122 -11.57 17.90 15.96
C ASN A 122 -12.78 16.97 15.96
N PHE A 123 -13.14 16.37 14.81
CA PHE A 123 -14.18 15.36 14.76
C PHE A 123 -13.87 14.17 15.68
N LEU A 124 -12.67 13.62 15.62
CA LEU A 124 -12.30 12.45 16.42
C LEU A 124 -12.24 12.76 17.92
N TYR A 125 -11.66 13.89 18.32
CA TYR A 125 -11.43 14.20 19.72
C TYR A 125 -12.57 14.99 20.37
N ASP A 126 -13.12 15.98 19.67
CA ASP A 126 -14.11 16.89 20.26
C ASP A 126 -15.54 16.38 20.04
N VAL A 127 -15.82 15.64 18.94
CA VAL A 127 -17.15 15.08 18.64
C VAL A 127 -17.26 13.62 19.07
N CYS A 128 -16.29 12.77 18.66
CA CYS A 128 -16.30 11.35 18.99
C CYS A 128 -15.76 11.05 20.39
N ASN A 129 -15.11 12.02 21.08
CA ASN A 129 -14.43 11.83 22.36
C ASN A 129 -13.41 10.67 22.35
N CYS A 130 -12.73 10.46 21.23
CA CYS A 130 -11.67 9.46 21.13
C CYS A 130 -10.52 9.80 22.08
N SER A 131 -10.05 8.82 22.84
CA SER A 131 -8.99 9.04 23.86
C SER A 131 -7.59 9.29 23.26
N GLY A 132 -7.38 8.92 21.99
CA GLY A 132 -6.08 9.07 21.32
C GLY A 132 -4.96 8.25 21.95
N ASN A 133 -5.29 7.21 22.69
CA ASN A 133 -4.35 6.36 23.44
C ASN A 133 -3.90 5.11 22.67
N TRP A 134 -4.10 5.09 21.34
CA TRP A 134 -3.54 4.03 20.55
C TRP A 134 -2.01 4.13 20.52
N GLU A 135 -1.34 3.08 20.98
CA GLU A 135 0.10 2.95 20.98
C GLU A 135 0.52 1.60 20.42
N PRO A 136 1.64 1.52 19.66
CA PRO A 136 2.12 0.27 19.08
C PRO A 136 2.32 -0.86 20.10
N HIS A 137 2.82 -0.56 21.31
CA HIS A 137 3.02 -1.56 22.36
C HIS A 137 1.71 -2.15 22.88
N SER A 138 0.70 -1.33 23.12
CA SER A 138 -0.62 -1.77 23.55
C SER A 138 -1.31 -2.63 22.48
N PHE A 139 -1.15 -2.26 21.21
CA PHE A 139 -1.60 -3.08 20.09
C PHE A 139 -0.88 -4.44 20.06
N ILE A 140 0.45 -4.46 20.19
CA ILE A 140 1.24 -5.71 20.18
C ILE A 140 0.76 -6.67 21.28
N GLU A 141 0.56 -6.17 22.49
CA GLU A 141 0.08 -6.99 23.62
C GLU A 141 -1.29 -7.59 23.35
N SER A 142 -2.23 -6.77 22.87
CA SER A 142 -3.59 -7.22 22.54
C SER A 142 -3.61 -8.21 21.37
N ALA A 143 -2.83 -7.95 20.32
CA ALA A 143 -2.72 -8.83 19.17
C ALA A 143 -2.10 -10.19 19.55
N VAL A 144 -1.03 -10.19 20.35
CA VAL A 144 -0.39 -11.41 20.87
C VAL A 144 -1.37 -12.24 21.71
N ALA A 145 -2.15 -11.61 22.58
CA ALA A 145 -3.17 -12.31 23.37
C ALA A 145 -4.27 -12.92 22.49
N ALA A 146 -4.75 -12.17 21.50
CA ALA A 146 -5.76 -12.62 20.55
C ALA A 146 -5.27 -13.82 19.68
N ILE A 147 -4.02 -13.73 19.19
CA ILE A 147 -3.41 -14.81 18.42
C ILE A 147 -3.29 -16.08 19.26
N ARG A 148 -2.80 -15.98 20.50
CA ARG A 148 -2.69 -17.12 21.42
C ARG A 148 -4.05 -17.78 21.70
N ALA A 149 -5.06 -16.97 21.96
CA ALA A 149 -6.40 -17.47 22.23
C ALA A 149 -7.02 -18.18 21.03
N ARG A 150 -6.71 -17.71 19.80
CA ARG A 150 -7.22 -18.29 18.56
C ARG A 150 -6.50 -19.56 18.16
N VAL A 151 -5.18 -19.56 18.23
CA VAL A 151 -4.34 -20.67 17.74
C VAL A 151 -4.29 -21.82 18.75
N GLY A 152 -4.27 -21.53 20.06
CA GLY A 152 -4.11 -22.54 21.10
C GLY A 152 -2.84 -23.37 20.88
N ASP A 153 -3.01 -24.71 20.84
CA ASP A 153 -1.91 -25.67 20.59
C ASP A 153 -1.68 -25.96 19.09
N GLY A 154 -2.41 -25.28 18.20
CA GLY A 154 -2.33 -25.49 16.76
C GLY A 154 -1.04 -24.95 16.15
N ARG A 155 -0.72 -25.41 14.94
CA ARG A 155 0.41 -24.89 14.15
C ARG A 155 -0.03 -23.90 13.09
N VAL A 156 0.82 -22.90 12.85
CA VAL A 156 0.60 -21.82 11.89
C VAL A 156 1.67 -21.87 10.81
N ILE A 157 1.26 -21.77 9.56
CA ILE A 157 2.17 -21.51 8.43
C ILE A 157 2.03 -20.04 8.01
N CYS A 158 3.12 -19.43 7.61
CA CYS A 158 3.13 -18.05 7.08
C CYS A 158 3.92 -17.97 5.78
N ALA A 159 3.32 -17.43 4.71
CA ALA A 159 4.06 -17.09 3.51
C ALA A 159 4.82 -15.79 3.73
N LEU A 160 6.15 -15.87 3.76
CA LEU A 160 7.03 -14.73 3.97
C LEU A 160 7.50 -14.18 2.62
N SER A 161 7.01 -13.01 2.23
CA SER A 161 7.34 -12.38 0.94
C SER A 161 8.58 -11.47 0.98
N GLY A 162 9.16 -11.25 2.17
CA GLY A 162 10.21 -10.24 2.38
C GLY A 162 9.70 -8.80 2.43
N GLY A 163 8.39 -8.56 2.28
CA GLY A 163 7.74 -7.28 2.50
C GLY A 163 7.53 -6.99 3.99
N VAL A 164 7.36 -5.71 4.35
CA VAL A 164 7.17 -5.29 5.75
C VAL A 164 5.94 -5.94 6.38
N ASP A 165 4.84 -6.09 5.63
CA ASP A 165 3.57 -6.59 6.17
C ASP A 165 3.69 -8.06 6.58
N SER A 166 4.22 -8.91 5.69
CA SER A 166 4.48 -10.32 6.02
C SER A 166 5.50 -10.48 7.15
N ALA A 167 6.52 -9.61 7.20
CA ALA A 167 7.53 -9.63 8.26
C ALA A 167 6.92 -9.26 9.62
N VAL A 168 6.10 -8.19 9.69
CA VAL A 168 5.43 -7.77 10.93
C VAL A 168 4.40 -8.83 11.36
N ALA A 169 3.60 -9.37 10.45
CA ALA A 169 2.64 -10.43 10.76
C ALA A 169 3.35 -11.67 11.32
N ALA A 170 4.40 -12.15 10.65
CA ALA A 170 5.18 -13.30 11.11
C ALA A 170 5.82 -13.05 12.49
N THR A 171 6.36 -11.85 12.73
CA THR A 171 6.98 -11.49 14.02
C THR A 171 5.94 -11.44 15.16
N LEU A 172 4.74 -10.88 14.91
CA LEU A 172 3.63 -10.90 15.87
C LEU A 172 3.19 -12.31 16.22
N VAL A 173 3.00 -13.14 15.20
CA VAL A 173 2.61 -14.56 15.39
C VAL A 173 3.71 -15.32 16.14
N HIS A 174 4.97 -15.17 15.75
CA HIS A 174 6.09 -15.78 16.46
C HIS A 174 6.17 -15.35 17.94
N ARG A 175 5.98 -14.06 18.21
CA ARG A 175 5.93 -13.54 19.59
C ARG A 175 4.77 -14.13 20.41
N ALA A 176 3.67 -14.49 19.74
CA ALA A 176 2.50 -15.08 20.39
C ALA A 176 2.68 -16.58 20.68
N ILE A 177 3.16 -17.37 19.72
CA ILE A 177 3.12 -18.82 19.74
C ILE A 177 4.49 -19.51 19.55
N GLY A 178 5.57 -18.74 19.36
CA GLY A 178 6.95 -19.29 19.26
C GLY A 178 7.10 -20.33 18.15
N ASP A 179 7.59 -21.51 18.49
CA ASP A 179 7.93 -22.61 17.59
C ASP A 179 6.71 -23.29 16.90
N GLN A 180 5.49 -22.90 17.25
CA GLN A 180 4.29 -23.33 16.52
C GLN A 180 4.16 -22.64 15.16
N LEU A 181 4.93 -21.56 14.90
CA LEU A 181 4.99 -20.90 13.61
C LEU A 181 6.12 -21.44 12.74
N THR A 182 5.81 -21.83 11.51
CA THR A 182 6.79 -22.05 10.44
C THR A 182 6.53 -21.08 9.29
N CYS A 183 7.53 -20.30 8.92
CA CYS A 183 7.46 -19.42 7.75
C CYS A 183 8.01 -20.13 6.51
N VAL A 184 7.38 -19.91 5.35
CA VAL A 184 7.86 -20.40 4.05
C VAL A 184 8.29 -19.18 3.24
N PHE A 185 9.57 -19.10 2.93
CA PHE A 185 10.13 -18.09 2.04
C PHE A 185 10.50 -18.73 0.71
N VAL A 186 9.88 -18.26 -0.38
CA VAL A 186 10.13 -18.78 -1.73
C VAL A 186 11.05 -17.83 -2.48
N ASN A 187 12.26 -18.30 -2.80
CA ASN A 187 13.12 -17.66 -3.77
C ASN A 187 12.65 -18.06 -5.17
N ASN A 188 11.97 -17.15 -5.83
CA ASN A 188 11.45 -17.34 -7.18
C ASN A 188 12.45 -16.97 -8.30
N GLY A 189 13.69 -16.61 -7.95
CA GLY A 189 14.68 -16.15 -8.89
C GLY A 189 14.46 -14.74 -9.45
N LEU A 190 13.41 -14.02 -8.98
CA LEU A 190 13.03 -12.68 -9.44
C LEU A 190 13.28 -11.60 -8.38
N LEU A 191 13.94 -11.98 -7.30
CA LEU A 191 14.28 -11.10 -6.19
C LEU A 191 15.45 -10.18 -6.54
N ARG A 192 15.56 -9.06 -5.83
CA ARG A 192 16.73 -8.18 -5.86
C ARG A 192 17.97 -8.90 -5.33
N LEU A 193 19.12 -8.32 -5.62
CA LEU A 193 20.40 -8.85 -5.13
C LEU A 193 20.39 -8.94 -3.59
N GLN A 194 20.79 -10.09 -3.06
CA GLN A 194 20.89 -10.38 -1.61
C GLN A 194 19.59 -10.26 -0.82
N GLU A 195 18.45 -10.18 -1.48
CA GLU A 195 17.17 -10.00 -0.77
C GLU A 195 16.79 -11.22 0.06
N GLY A 196 16.94 -12.43 -0.48
CA GLY A 196 16.66 -13.69 0.22
C GLY A 196 17.59 -13.88 1.43
N ASP A 197 18.88 -13.64 1.26
CA ASP A 197 19.88 -13.75 2.32
C ASP A 197 19.55 -12.81 3.47
N ARG A 198 19.15 -11.59 3.16
CA ARG A 198 18.77 -10.61 4.15
C ARG A 198 17.53 -11.01 4.97
N VAL A 199 16.52 -11.60 4.33
CA VAL A 199 15.35 -12.13 5.05
C VAL A 199 15.77 -13.22 6.02
N MET A 200 16.62 -14.16 5.57
CA MET A 200 17.13 -15.25 6.40
C MET A 200 17.98 -14.73 7.57
N ASP A 201 18.81 -13.72 7.35
CA ASP A 201 19.65 -13.15 8.41
C ASP A 201 18.82 -12.38 9.45
N VAL A 202 17.90 -11.52 9.02
CA VAL A 202 17.10 -10.70 9.94
C VAL A 202 16.05 -11.53 10.67
N MET A 203 15.23 -12.26 9.93
CA MET A 203 14.09 -12.95 10.49
C MET A 203 14.48 -14.33 11.08
N GLY A 204 15.30 -15.09 10.36
CA GLY A 204 15.73 -16.40 10.80
C GLY A 204 16.74 -16.33 11.95
N LYS A 205 17.90 -15.71 11.71
CA LYS A 205 18.96 -15.65 12.73
C LYS A 205 18.71 -14.55 13.77
N GLY A 206 18.23 -13.38 13.36
CA GLY A 206 18.04 -12.21 14.25
C GLY A 206 16.84 -12.38 15.19
N LEU A 207 15.69 -12.84 14.69
CA LEU A 207 14.46 -13.04 15.47
C LEU A 207 14.18 -14.50 15.83
N ASN A 208 15.04 -15.42 15.44
CA ASN A 208 14.91 -16.87 15.67
C ASN A 208 13.57 -17.47 15.19
N ILE A 209 13.08 -16.98 14.05
CA ILE A 209 11.86 -17.51 13.42
C ILE A 209 12.26 -18.73 12.58
N ASP A 210 11.50 -19.82 12.69
CA ASP A 210 11.67 -20.99 11.82
C ASP A 210 11.26 -20.64 10.40
N ILE A 211 12.24 -20.62 9.47
CA ILE A 211 12.02 -20.28 8.06
C ILE A 211 12.46 -21.43 7.17
N ARG A 212 11.50 -21.98 6.46
CA ARG A 212 11.75 -22.89 5.36
C ARG A 212 12.09 -22.08 4.10
N TYR A 213 13.35 -22.05 3.73
CA TYR A 213 13.80 -21.45 2.48
C TYR A 213 13.62 -22.45 1.33
N VAL A 214 12.87 -22.03 0.31
CA VAL A 214 12.58 -22.83 -0.89
C VAL A 214 13.17 -22.15 -2.10
N ASP A 215 14.22 -22.72 -2.70
CA ASP A 215 14.72 -22.24 -3.97
C ASP A 215 13.90 -22.86 -5.12
N ALA A 216 13.06 -22.05 -5.72
CA ALA A 216 12.22 -22.40 -6.87
C ALA A 216 12.65 -21.67 -8.14
N THR A 217 13.88 -21.11 -8.17
CA THR A 217 14.38 -20.29 -9.28
C THR A 217 14.19 -20.97 -10.63
N ASP A 218 14.62 -22.22 -10.78
CA ASP A 218 14.54 -22.94 -12.08
C ASP A 218 13.08 -23.18 -12.50
N ARG A 219 12.20 -23.44 -11.55
CA ARG A 219 10.77 -23.63 -11.80
C ARG A 219 10.11 -22.37 -12.35
N PHE A 220 10.36 -21.21 -11.71
CA PHE A 220 9.82 -19.93 -12.18
C PHE A 220 10.39 -19.50 -13.52
N LEU A 221 11.71 -19.59 -13.69
CA LEU A 221 12.35 -19.22 -14.96
C LEU A 221 11.91 -20.14 -16.11
N GLY A 222 11.74 -21.44 -15.84
CA GLY A 222 11.21 -22.38 -16.83
C GLY A 222 9.77 -22.07 -17.23
N ALA A 223 8.92 -21.69 -16.26
CA ALA A 223 7.54 -21.31 -16.53
C ALA A 223 7.40 -19.96 -17.26
N LEU A 224 8.39 -19.07 -17.15
CA LEU A 224 8.40 -17.75 -17.77
C LEU A 224 9.11 -17.72 -19.13
N ALA A 225 9.77 -18.79 -19.54
CA ALA A 225 10.50 -18.84 -20.79
C ALA A 225 9.61 -18.51 -22.01
N GLY A 226 10.00 -17.50 -22.79
CA GLY A 226 9.27 -17.03 -23.97
C GLY A 226 8.00 -16.22 -23.66
N ILE A 227 7.74 -15.87 -22.40
CA ILE A 227 6.61 -15.01 -22.02
C ILE A 227 7.07 -13.56 -21.97
N GLU A 228 6.62 -12.74 -22.91
CA GLU A 228 6.91 -11.32 -23.00
C GLU A 228 5.78 -10.43 -22.52
N ASP A 229 4.52 -10.89 -22.59
CA ASP A 229 3.35 -10.13 -22.19
C ASP A 229 3.31 -9.93 -20.66
N PRO A 230 3.22 -8.68 -20.17
CA PRO A 230 3.30 -8.37 -18.75
C PRO A 230 2.22 -9.03 -17.89
N GLU A 231 1.00 -9.12 -18.42
CA GLU A 231 -0.12 -9.71 -17.69
C GLU A 231 0.02 -11.23 -17.59
N GLN A 232 0.54 -11.87 -18.63
CA GLN A 232 0.86 -13.30 -18.59
C GLN A 232 2.01 -13.59 -17.64
N LYS A 233 3.06 -12.72 -17.59
CA LYS A 233 4.12 -12.82 -16.57
C LYS A 233 3.52 -12.83 -15.16
N ARG A 234 2.67 -11.84 -14.83
CA ARG A 234 2.02 -11.74 -13.52
C ARG A 234 1.20 -12.98 -13.17
N LYS A 235 0.35 -13.45 -14.10
CA LYS A 235 -0.48 -14.64 -13.91
C LYS A 235 0.35 -15.90 -13.71
N THR A 236 1.40 -16.07 -14.50
CA THR A 236 2.29 -17.24 -14.39
C THR A 236 3.03 -17.24 -13.07
N ILE A 237 3.60 -16.09 -12.66
CA ILE A 237 4.30 -15.96 -11.38
C ILE A 237 3.35 -16.22 -10.19
N GLY A 238 2.16 -15.64 -10.22
CA GLY A 238 1.15 -15.85 -9.17
C GLY A 238 0.75 -17.32 -9.04
N ARG A 239 0.47 -17.98 -10.16
CA ARG A 239 0.13 -19.41 -10.19
C ARG A 239 1.27 -20.29 -9.68
N GLU A 240 2.50 -20.08 -10.14
CA GLU A 240 3.65 -20.87 -9.68
C GLU A 240 3.96 -20.62 -8.21
N PHE A 241 3.78 -19.39 -7.71
CA PHE A 241 3.93 -19.10 -6.28
C PHE A 241 2.93 -19.90 -5.43
N ILE A 242 1.66 -19.93 -5.83
CA ILE A 242 0.63 -20.71 -5.15
C ILE A 242 0.98 -22.20 -5.17
N ASN A 243 1.43 -22.73 -6.32
CA ASN A 243 1.77 -24.13 -6.46
C ASN A 243 2.97 -24.51 -5.55
N VAL A 244 4.04 -23.69 -5.55
CA VAL A 244 5.22 -23.94 -4.69
C VAL A 244 4.84 -23.87 -3.22
N PHE A 245 4.03 -22.85 -2.84
CA PHE A 245 3.57 -22.73 -1.47
C PHE A 245 2.69 -23.90 -1.04
N ALA A 246 1.77 -24.33 -1.90
CA ALA A 246 0.91 -25.49 -1.64
C ALA A 246 1.72 -26.80 -1.47
N ASP A 247 2.74 -27.00 -2.33
CA ASP A 247 3.63 -28.15 -2.22
C ASP A 247 4.41 -28.17 -0.88
N GLU A 248 4.82 -27.01 -0.40
CA GLU A 248 5.46 -26.89 0.92
C GLU A 248 4.45 -27.04 2.05
N ALA A 249 3.28 -26.41 1.95
CA ALA A 249 2.23 -26.47 2.96
C ALA A 249 1.77 -27.91 3.24
N ARG A 250 1.66 -28.73 2.20
CA ARG A 250 1.31 -30.18 2.34
C ARG A 250 2.30 -30.98 3.20
N LYS A 251 3.53 -30.50 3.40
CA LYS A 251 4.51 -31.15 4.27
C LYS A 251 4.22 -30.94 5.76
N PHE A 252 3.35 -29.98 6.07
CA PHE A 252 2.94 -29.63 7.44
C PHE A 252 1.51 -30.12 7.68
N HIS A 253 1.34 -31.45 7.82
CA HIS A 253 0.04 -32.12 7.97
C HIS A 253 -0.74 -31.71 9.22
N ASP A 254 -0.07 -31.11 10.21
CA ASP A 254 -0.60 -30.67 11.50
C ASP A 254 -0.86 -29.13 11.54
N ALA A 255 -0.60 -28.41 10.45
CA ALA A 255 -0.89 -26.99 10.39
C ALA A 255 -2.37 -26.74 10.09
N ALA A 256 -3.05 -26.08 11.02
CA ALA A 256 -4.46 -25.72 10.91
C ALA A 256 -4.68 -24.25 10.52
N PHE A 257 -3.63 -23.42 10.63
CA PHE A 257 -3.74 -21.98 10.45
C PHE A 257 -2.75 -21.45 9.42
N LEU A 258 -3.19 -20.41 8.68
CA LEU A 258 -2.36 -19.64 7.76
C LEU A 258 -2.33 -18.17 8.19
N ALA A 259 -1.13 -17.68 8.49
CA ALA A 259 -0.92 -16.27 8.81
C ALA A 259 -0.74 -15.42 7.55
N GLN A 260 -1.41 -14.28 7.49
CA GLN A 260 -1.35 -13.31 6.39
C GLN A 260 -1.16 -11.89 6.89
N GLY A 261 -0.42 -11.10 6.12
CA GLY A 261 -0.20 -9.68 6.35
C GLY A 261 -1.24 -8.77 5.67
N THR A 262 -2.51 -9.19 5.60
CA THR A 262 -3.61 -8.40 5.04
C THR A 262 -3.77 -7.10 5.81
N LEU A 263 -3.86 -5.97 5.11
CA LEU A 263 -4.07 -4.64 5.67
C LEU A 263 -5.52 -4.17 5.49
N TYR A 264 -5.90 -3.10 6.20
CA TYR A 264 -7.25 -2.54 6.10
C TYR A 264 -7.61 -2.03 4.69
N PRO A 265 -6.74 -1.35 3.93
CA PRO A 265 -6.99 -1.01 2.53
C PRO A 265 -7.31 -2.23 1.66
N ASP A 266 -6.61 -3.36 1.82
CA ASP A 266 -6.87 -4.60 1.06
C ASP A 266 -8.28 -5.13 1.33
N VAL A 267 -8.76 -4.99 2.59
CA VAL A 267 -10.13 -5.38 2.99
C VAL A 267 -11.18 -4.50 2.33
N ILE A 268 -10.94 -3.18 2.25
CA ILE A 268 -11.88 -2.23 1.62
C ILE A 268 -11.97 -2.51 0.12
N GLU A 269 -10.84 -2.69 -0.56
CA GLU A 269 -10.80 -2.97 -2.00
C GLU A 269 -11.50 -4.27 -2.34
N SER A 270 -11.32 -5.33 -1.55
CA SER A 270 -11.97 -6.62 -1.77
C SER A 270 -13.49 -6.56 -1.63
N THR A 271 -14.03 -5.67 -0.78
CA THR A 271 -15.48 -5.51 -0.58
C THR A 271 -16.16 -4.69 -1.68
N SER A 272 -15.42 -3.86 -2.42
CA SER A 272 -15.97 -3.00 -3.47
C SER A 272 -16.25 -3.76 -4.79
N HIS A 273 -15.64 -4.92 -5.01
CA HIS A 273 -15.83 -5.74 -6.21
C HIS A 273 -16.90 -6.84 -6.11
N ASP A 274 -17.47 -7.12 -4.93
CA ASP A 274 -18.41 -8.22 -4.69
C ASP A 274 -19.83 -7.74 -4.36
N THR A 275 -20.50 -7.04 -5.29
CA THR A 275 -21.94 -6.73 -5.14
C THR A 275 -22.89 -7.88 -5.45
N ASN A 276 -22.42 -9.07 -5.85
CA ASN A 276 -23.32 -10.16 -6.29
C ASN A 276 -23.07 -11.57 -5.71
N ASN A 277 -22.18 -11.78 -4.73
CA ASN A 277 -22.03 -13.11 -4.11
C ASN A 277 -21.69 -13.06 -2.62
N ALA A 278 -22.71 -12.96 -1.79
CA ALA A 278 -22.63 -12.81 -0.33
C ALA A 278 -22.31 -14.11 0.44
N HIS A 279 -21.67 -15.12 -0.14
CA HIS A 279 -21.43 -16.40 0.54
C HIS A 279 -20.05 -17.05 0.35
N LYS A 280 -19.05 -16.34 -0.19
CA LYS A 280 -17.64 -16.76 -0.04
C LYS A 280 -16.80 -15.51 0.04
N ILE A 281 -16.39 -15.13 1.26
CA ILE A 281 -15.28 -14.20 1.47
C ILE A 281 -14.03 -14.91 0.95
N LYS A 282 -13.82 -14.84 -0.37
CA LYS A 282 -12.52 -15.15 -0.97
C LYS A 282 -11.65 -13.96 -0.64
N SER A 283 -10.83 -14.09 0.40
CA SER A 283 -9.77 -13.14 0.72
C SER A 283 -8.85 -13.01 -0.51
N HIS A 284 -9.04 -11.93 -1.26
CA HIS A 284 -8.27 -11.65 -2.44
C HIS A 284 -6.90 -11.11 -2.03
N HIS A 285 -5.89 -11.69 -2.46
CA HIS A 285 -4.59 -11.32 -3.02
C HIS A 285 -3.52 -12.39 -2.84
N ASN A 286 -3.60 -13.35 -1.88
CA ASN A 286 -2.57 -14.38 -1.73
C ASN A 286 -3.06 -15.82 -1.50
N VAL A 287 -4.34 -16.06 -1.22
CA VAL A 287 -4.85 -17.40 -0.83
C VAL A 287 -6.08 -17.85 -1.62
N GLY A 288 -6.72 -16.99 -2.37
CA GLY A 288 -7.89 -17.35 -3.20
C GLY A 288 -7.60 -18.38 -4.32
N GLY A 289 -6.37 -18.86 -4.41
CA GLY A 289 -5.93 -19.86 -5.37
C GLY A 289 -5.31 -21.11 -4.74
N LEU A 290 -5.30 -21.26 -3.41
CA LEU A 290 -4.85 -22.51 -2.82
C LEU A 290 -5.79 -23.65 -3.23
N PRO A 291 -5.24 -24.86 -3.48
CA PRO A 291 -6.02 -26.05 -3.77
C PRO A 291 -7.04 -26.34 -2.68
N GLU A 292 -8.20 -26.90 -3.07
CA GLU A 292 -9.32 -27.21 -2.15
C GLU A 292 -8.97 -28.24 -1.07
N ASP A 293 -7.89 -28.99 -1.23
CA ASP A 293 -7.36 -29.94 -0.26
C ASP A 293 -6.57 -29.28 0.90
N LEU A 294 -6.32 -27.98 0.82
CA LEU A 294 -5.64 -27.21 1.86
C LEU A 294 -6.64 -26.26 2.54
N GLU A 295 -7.24 -26.73 3.63
CA GLU A 295 -8.14 -25.94 4.46
C GLU A 295 -7.37 -25.34 5.64
N PHE A 296 -7.22 -23.99 5.67
CA PHE A 296 -6.62 -23.28 6.78
C PHE A 296 -7.57 -22.22 7.32
N GLU A 297 -7.58 -22.06 8.63
CA GLU A 297 -8.12 -20.87 9.26
C GLU A 297 -7.13 -19.71 9.14
N LEU A 298 -7.63 -18.52 8.78
CA LEU A 298 -6.78 -17.35 8.60
C LEU A 298 -6.45 -16.66 9.92
N VAL A 299 -5.18 -16.31 10.11
CA VAL A 299 -4.70 -15.43 11.18
C VAL A 299 -4.20 -14.15 10.53
N GLU A 300 -4.97 -13.06 10.64
CA GLU A 300 -4.71 -11.78 9.99
C GLU A 300 -4.50 -10.66 11.04
N PRO A 301 -3.35 -10.61 11.69
CA PRO A 301 -3.14 -9.70 12.82
C PRO A 301 -3.13 -8.22 12.44
N LEU A 302 -2.94 -7.89 11.15
CA LEU A 302 -2.82 -6.52 10.66
C LEU A 302 -4.09 -6.01 9.95
N ARG A 303 -5.17 -6.79 9.94
CA ARG A 303 -6.38 -6.58 9.14
C ARG A 303 -7.05 -5.21 9.31
N TYR A 304 -6.87 -4.56 10.45
CA TYR A 304 -7.47 -3.26 10.77
C TYR A 304 -6.47 -2.12 10.81
N LEU A 305 -5.26 -2.34 10.31
CA LEU A 305 -4.18 -1.37 10.34
C LEU A 305 -3.89 -0.78 8.97
N PHE A 306 -3.45 0.47 8.99
CA PHE A 306 -2.86 1.13 7.84
C PHE A 306 -1.34 0.90 7.78
N LYS A 307 -0.76 1.12 6.60
CA LYS A 307 0.67 0.87 6.34
C LYS A 307 1.61 1.59 7.32
N ASP A 308 1.27 2.80 7.71
CA ASP A 308 2.10 3.60 8.62
C ASP A 308 2.06 3.06 10.04
N GLU A 309 0.92 2.55 10.50
CA GLU A 309 0.79 1.87 11.79
C GLU A 309 1.59 0.56 11.80
N VAL A 310 1.51 -0.22 10.71
CA VAL A 310 2.31 -1.45 10.55
C VAL A 310 3.81 -1.17 10.64
N ARG A 311 4.28 -0.07 10.06
CA ARG A 311 5.68 0.35 10.18
C ARG A 311 6.07 0.69 11.63
N GLN A 312 5.22 1.41 12.35
CA GLN A 312 5.45 1.72 13.76
C GLN A 312 5.50 0.46 14.62
N ILE A 313 4.57 -0.48 14.39
CA ILE A 313 4.56 -1.78 15.05
C ILE A 313 5.83 -2.57 14.71
N GLY A 314 6.25 -2.59 13.46
CA GLY A 314 7.48 -3.25 13.02
C GLY A 314 8.72 -2.75 13.77
N LEU A 315 8.85 -1.42 13.94
CA LEU A 315 9.93 -0.84 14.75
C LEU A 315 9.82 -1.24 16.24
N ALA A 316 8.61 -1.21 16.80
CA ALA A 316 8.36 -1.60 18.19
C ALA A 316 8.62 -3.09 18.45
N LEU A 317 8.48 -3.94 17.43
CA LEU A 317 8.84 -5.36 17.45
C LEU A 317 10.34 -5.62 17.28
N GLY A 318 11.15 -4.58 17.00
CA GLY A 318 12.61 -4.69 16.82
C GLY A 318 13.06 -5.01 15.40
N LEU A 319 12.17 -4.91 14.41
CA LEU A 319 12.58 -5.05 13.01
C LEU A 319 13.50 -3.88 12.61
N PRO A 320 14.57 -4.14 11.83
CA PRO A 320 15.47 -3.09 11.38
C PRO A 320 14.74 -2.02 10.55
N ALA A 321 15.08 -0.75 10.77
CA ALA A 321 14.44 0.37 10.10
C ALA A 321 14.52 0.30 8.56
N ASP A 322 15.58 -0.26 8.02
CA ASP A 322 15.76 -0.44 6.57
C ASP A 322 14.91 -1.57 5.97
N MET A 323 14.40 -2.51 6.79
CA MET A 323 13.38 -3.48 6.40
C MET A 323 11.98 -2.85 6.48
N VAL A 324 11.69 -2.12 7.57
CA VAL A 324 10.40 -1.47 7.83
C VAL A 324 10.10 -0.37 6.81
N PHE A 325 11.08 0.45 6.47
CA PHE A 325 10.95 1.55 5.50
C PHE A 325 11.45 1.19 4.11
N ARG A 326 11.48 -0.09 3.79
CA ARG A 326 11.79 -0.53 2.44
C ARG A 326 10.80 0.07 1.44
N GLN A 327 11.34 0.57 0.33
CA GLN A 327 10.51 1.02 -0.79
C GLN A 327 9.65 -0.14 -1.33
N PRO A 328 8.45 0.14 -1.86
CA PRO A 328 7.61 -0.87 -2.47
C PRO A 328 8.37 -1.71 -3.50
N PHE A 329 8.11 -3.01 -3.52
CA PHE A 329 8.64 -3.93 -4.51
C PHE A 329 7.47 -4.79 -5.01
N PRO A 330 7.28 -4.88 -6.34
CA PRO A 330 6.11 -5.54 -6.89
C PRO A 330 6.13 -7.05 -6.65
N GLY A 331 4.95 -7.66 -6.51
CA GLY A 331 4.81 -9.11 -6.32
C GLY A 331 5.50 -9.96 -7.40
N PRO A 332 5.42 -9.60 -8.70
CA PRO A 332 6.17 -10.28 -9.76
C PRO A 332 7.69 -10.08 -9.72
N GLY A 333 8.21 -9.29 -8.79
CA GLY A 333 9.63 -9.03 -8.65
C GLY A 333 10.23 -8.30 -9.84
N LEU A 334 11.47 -8.67 -10.18
CA LEU A 334 12.20 -8.09 -11.32
C LEU A 334 11.63 -8.49 -12.68
N ALA A 335 10.72 -9.45 -12.75
CA ALA A 335 10.15 -9.92 -14.03
C ALA A 335 9.48 -8.80 -14.83
N ILE A 336 8.79 -7.86 -14.17
CA ILE A 336 8.12 -6.71 -14.81
C ILE A 336 9.04 -5.51 -15.00
N ARG A 337 10.33 -5.69 -14.75
CA ARG A 337 11.40 -4.70 -14.99
C ARG A 337 12.40 -5.19 -16.04
N VAL A 338 12.21 -6.41 -16.54
CA VAL A 338 12.86 -6.92 -17.76
C VAL A 338 11.83 -6.87 -18.88
N ILE A 339 11.93 -5.86 -19.74
CA ILE A 339 11.01 -5.70 -20.87
C ILE A 339 11.31 -6.77 -21.93
N GLY A 340 10.30 -7.57 -22.27
CA GLY A 340 10.44 -8.73 -23.15
C GLY A 340 10.77 -10.03 -22.41
N ASP A 341 11.45 -10.97 -23.05
CA ASP A 341 11.75 -12.29 -22.50
C ASP A 341 12.66 -12.26 -21.28
N ILE A 342 12.41 -13.16 -20.35
CA ILE A 342 13.12 -13.26 -19.06
C ILE A 342 14.13 -14.40 -19.15
N THR A 343 15.41 -14.04 -19.08
CA THR A 343 16.52 -14.99 -19.00
C THR A 343 17.35 -14.74 -17.73
N ARG A 344 18.08 -15.74 -17.30
CA ARG A 344 18.97 -15.63 -16.13
C ARG A 344 20.00 -14.49 -16.33
N GLU A 345 20.60 -14.42 -17.50
CA GLU A 345 21.57 -13.38 -17.87
C GLU A 345 20.97 -11.98 -17.78
N ARG A 346 19.77 -11.77 -18.35
CA ARG A 346 19.08 -10.49 -18.32
C ARG A 346 18.68 -10.08 -16.90
N LEU A 347 18.26 -11.04 -16.07
CA LEU A 347 17.97 -10.79 -14.65
C LEU A 347 19.23 -10.41 -13.87
N ASP A 348 20.35 -11.04 -14.13
CA ASP A 348 21.61 -10.73 -13.44
C ASP A 348 22.12 -9.34 -13.83
N THR A 349 22.02 -8.97 -15.10
CA THR A 349 22.28 -7.60 -15.58
C THR A 349 21.39 -6.59 -14.88
N LEU A 350 20.07 -6.85 -14.81
CA LEU A 350 19.12 -5.96 -14.13
C LEU A 350 19.40 -5.87 -12.64
N ARG A 351 19.69 -6.98 -11.96
CA ARG A 351 19.99 -6.99 -10.50
C ARG A 351 21.20 -6.13 -10.19
N ALA A 352 22.27 -6.24 -10.99
CA ALA A 352 23.46 -5.43 -10.81
C ALA A 352 23.17 -3.93 -11.00
N ALA A 353 22.42 -3.58 -12.05
CA ALA A 353 22.01 -2.19 -12.29
C ALA A 353 21.08 -1.65 -11.20
N ASP A 354 20.07 -2.42 -10.77
CA ASP A 354 19.12 -2.04 -9.73
C ASP A 354 19.81 -1.86 -8.37
N TRP A 355 20.80 -2.71 -8.06
CA TRP A 355 21.63 -2.56 -6.87
C TRP A 355 22.36 -1.21 -6.84
N ILE A 356 22.98 -0.83 -7.96
CA ILE A 356 23.69 0.44 -8.07
C ILE A 356 22.76 1.63 -7.88
N VAL A 357 21.56 1.60 -8.49
CA VAL A 357 20.54 2.66 -8.31
C VAL A 357 20.19 2.82 -6.83
N ILE A 358 19.87 1.74 -6.15
CA ILE A 358 19.49 1.76 -4.73
C ILE A 358 20.65 2.22 -3.85
N ASP A 359 21.87 1.75 -4.12
CA ASP A 359 23.07 2.09 -3.35
C ASP A 359 23.38 3.59 -3.45
N GLU A 360 23.39 4.15 -4.65
CA GLU A 360 23.66 5.59 -4.85
C GLU A 360 22.58 6.49 -4.23
N ILE A 361 21.31 6.10 -4.33
CA ILE A 361 20.21 6.83 -3.69
C ILE A 361 20.32 6.79 -2.16
N LYS A 362 20.74 5.64 -1.59
CA LYS A 362 21.03 5.53 -0.16
C LYS A 362 22.22 6.38 0.26
N ARG A 363 23.33 6.34 -0.49
CA ARG A 363 24.52 7.16 -0.22
C ARG A 363 24.23 8.64 -0.25
N ALA A 364 23.35 9.07 -1.16
CA ALA A 364 22.88 10.45 -1.24
C ALA A 364 21.90 10.86 -0.14
N GLY A 365 21.47 9.95 0.74
CA GLY A 365 20.48 10.22 1.80
C GLY A 365 19.05 10.41 1.29
N LEU A 366 18.78 10.08 0.02
CA LEU A 366 17.50 10.34 -0.65
C LEU A 366 16.50 9.18 -0.55
N TYR A 367 16.91 8.02 -0.03
CA TYR A 367 16.12 6.78 -0.08
C TYR A 367 14.73 6.91 0.53
N ARG A 368 14.55 7.73 1.58
CA ARG A 368 13.25 7.99 2.22
C ARG A 368 12.45 9.12 1.58
N GLN A 369 13.09 9.95 0.76
CA GLN A 369 12.43 11.05 0.05
C GLN A 369 11.84 10.58 -1.28
N VAL A 370 12.38 9.50 -1.83
CA VAL A 370 11.90 8.86 -3.07
C VAL A 370 10.96 7.71 -2.67
N TRP A 371 9.74 7.72 -3.23
CA TRP A 371 8.74 6.69 -2.97
C TRP A 371 9.20 5.31 -3.47
N GLN A 372 9.71 5.29 -4.72
CA GLN A 372 10.22 4.08 -5.35
C GLN A 372 11.33 4.44 -6.33
N SER A 373 12.39 3.64 -6.34
CA SER A 373 13.54 3.78 -7.25
C SER A 373 14.00 2.41 -7.72
N PHE A 374 14.25 2.29 -9.03
CA PHE A 374 14.65 1.03 -9.64
C PHE A 374 15.24 1.20 -11.04
N ALA A 375 15.94 0.17 -11.49
CA ALA A 375 16.37 0.01 -12.87
C ALA A 375 15.37 -0.83 -13.68
N ILE A 376 15.35 -0.61 -14.99
CA ILE A 376 14.58 -1.37 -15.98
C ILE A 376 15.53 -1.77 -17.09
N LEU A 377 15.55 -3.06 -17.43
CA LEU A 377 16.31 -3.55 -18.57
C LEU A 377 15.42 -3.53 -19.82
N THR A 378 15.75 -2.65 -20.75
CA THR A 378 14.99 -2.52 -21.99
C THR A 378 15.44 -3.57 -23.03
N PRO A 379 14.64 -3.84 -24.07
CA PRO A 379 15.05 -4.68 -25.19
C PRO A 379 15.93 -3.90 -26.19
N LEU A 380 16.17 -2.62 -25.93
CA LEU A 380 16.93 -1.75 -26.83
C LEU A 380 18.43 -1.97 -26.66
N ARG A 381 19.11 -1.99 -27.76
CA ARG A 381 20.58 -1.98 -27.80
C ARG A 381 21.09 -0.72 -28.47
N SER A 382 22.19 -0.21 -27.99
CA SER A 382 22.78 1.06 -28.41
C SER A 382 24.24 0.88 -28.82
N VAL A 383 24.63 1.67 -29.78
CA VAL A 383 26.05 1.77 -30.15
C VAL A 383 26.79 2.58 -29.08
N GLY A 384 27.90 2.05 -28.61
CA GLY A 384 28.86 2.70 -27.71
C GLY A 384 30.27 2.60 -28.25
N VAL A 385 31.18 3.31 -27.61
CA VAL A 385 32.62 3.21 -27.85
C VAL A 385 33.28 2.89 -26.52
N MET A 386 33.93 1.75 -26.43
CA MET A 386 34.71 1.33 -25.27
C MET A 386 36.15 1.01 -25.72
N GLY A 387 37.10 1.78 -25.23
CA GLY A 387 38.45 1.75 -25.77
C GLY A 387 38.48 2.10 -27.26
N ASP A 388 39.18 1.32 -28.06
CA ASP A 388 39.30 1.54 -29.51
C ASP A 388 38.21 0.87 -30.35
N GLY A 389 37.24 0.21 -29.70
CA GLY A 389 36.19 -0.59 -30.35
C GLY A 389 34.80 -0.01 -30.23
N ARG A 390 33.99 -0.19 -31.31
CA ARG A 390 32.53 0.00 -31.21
C ARG A 390 31.90 -1.15 -30.47
N THR A 391 31.02 -0.84 -29.52
CA THR A 391 30.19 -1.82 -28.81
C THR A 391 28.75 -1.67 -29.21
N TYR A 392 27.98 -2.77 -29.10
CA TYR A 392 26.55 -2.77 -29.28
C TYR A 392 25.96 -3.49 -28.07
N ALA A 393 25.43 -2.73 -27.12
CA ALA A 393 25.07 -3.23 -25.79
C ALA A 393 23.76 -2.66 -25.31
N ASP A 394 23.27 -3.17 -24.19
CA ASP A 394 21.93 -2.92 -23.67
C ASP A 394 21.77 -1.49 -23.10
N VAL A 395 20.54 -1.01 -23.14
CA VAL A 395 20.12 0.26 -22.54
C VAL A 395 19.34 -0.02 -21.27
N VAL A 396 19.79 0.55 -20.16
CA VAL A 396 19.09 0.53 -18.87
C VAL A 396 18.37 1.85 -18.68
N ALA A 397 17.07 1.79 -18.36
CA ALA A 397 16.32 2.94 -17.90
C ALA A 397 16.26 2.98 -16.36
N ILE A 398 16.32 4.17 -15.80
CA ILE A 398 16.16 4.43 -14.36
C ILE A 398 14.81 5.07 -14.16
N ARG A 399 14.03 4.55 -13.23
CA ARG A 399 12.76 5.13 -12.78
C ARG A 399 12.85 5.47 -11.29
N CYS A 400 12.69 6.75 -10.95
CA CYS A 400 12.56 7.20 -9.57
C CYS A 400 11.36 8.11 -9.49
N VAL A 401 10.47 7.86 -8.53
CA VAL A 401 9.23 8.63 -8.38
C VAL A 401 9.02 9.10 -6.95
N THR A 402 8.36 10.24 -6.82
CA THR A 402 7.79 10.75 -5.57
C THR A 402 6.28 10.54 -5.62
N SER A 403 5.70 10.10 -4.52
CA SER A 403 4.26 9.90 -4.35
C SER A 403 3.93 9.85 -2.87
N ASP A 404 2.68 10.12 -2.51
CA ASP A 404 2.18 9.93 -1.14
C ASP A 404 1.43 8.60 -1.00
N ASP A 405 0.68 8.18 -2.02
CA ASP A 405 -0.24 7.05 -1.98
C ASP A 405 -0.04 6.02 -3.12
N GLY A 406 0.82 6.32 -4.09
CA GLY A 406 1.02 5.51 -5.30
C GLY A 406 -0.07 5.66 -6.35
N MET A 407 -1.17 6.39 -6.09
CA MET A 407 -2.24 6.65 -7.07
C MET A 407 -1.79 7.68 -8.09
N THR A 408 -1.18 8.76 -7.62
CA THR A 408 -0.50 9.76 -8.44
C THR A 408 0.99 9.78 -8.12
N ALA A 409 1.83 10.03 -9.10
CA ALA A 409 3.28 10.12 -8.90
C ALA A 409 3.92 11.09 -9.88
N ASP A 410 4.94 11.80 -9.43
CA ASP A 410 5.81 12.58 -10.29
C ASP A 410 7.22 11.94 -10.31
N TRP A 411 8.01 12.18 -11.36
CA TRP A 411 9.38 11.74 -11.39
C TRP A 411 10.21 12.49 -10.34
N ALA A 412 11.08 11.78 -9.64
CA ALA A 412 11.93 12.36 -8.60
C ALA A 412 13.02 13.24 -9.24
N LYS A 413 13.11 14.49 -8.85
CA LYS A 413 14.12 15.44 -9.35
C LYS A 413 15.43 15.23 -8.60
N LEU A 414 16.10 14.11 -8.92
CA LEU A 414 17.39 13.76 -8.32
C LEU A 414 18.46 14.80 -8.70
N PRO A 415 19.43 15.09 -7.81
CA PRO A 415 20.60 15.89 -8.16
C PRO A 415 21.35 15.30 -9.35
N TYR A 416 21.85 16.13 -10.25
CA TYR A 416 22.58 15.67 -11.46
C TYR A 416 23.82 14.86 -11.11
N GLU A 417 24.46 15.14 -9.99
CA GLU A 417 25.62 14.40 -9.47
C GLU A 417 25.25 12.95 -9.14
N VAL A 418 24.06 12.73 -8.57
CA VAL A 418 23.56 11.39 -8.24
C VAL A 418 23.23 10.63 -9.52
N LEU A 419 22.54 11.28 -10.47
CA LEU A 419 22.27 10.69 -11.79
C LEU A 419 23.57 10.35 -12.53
N GLY A 420 24.54 11.24 -12.49
CA GLY A 420 25.87 11.03 -13.08
C GLY A 420 26.62 9.86 -12.44
N ALA A 421 26.59 9.75 -11.11
CA ALA A 421 27.21 8.64 -10.36
C ALA A 421 26.55 7.29 -10.71
N ILE A 422 25.20 7.23 -10.70
CA ILE A 422 24.45 6.03 -11.08
C ILE A 422 24.81 5.60 -12.51
N SER A 423 24.75 6.51 -13.48
CA SER A 423 25.06 6.23 -14.87
C SER A 423 26.50 5.75 -15.05
N SER A 424 27.46 6.42 -14.46
CA SER A 424 28.88 6.06 -14.53
C SER A 424 29.13 4.67 -13.94
N ARG A 425 28.57 4.37 -12.77
CA ARG A 425 28.73 3.06 -12.13
C ARG A 425 28.07 1.94 -12.95
N ILE A 426 26.86 2.14 -13.44
CA ILE A 426 26.17 1.11 -14.25
C ILE A 426 27.00 0.77 -15.48
N VAL A 427 27.46 1.77 -16.22
CA VAL A 427 28.24 1.53 -17.45
C VAL A 427 29.60 0.87 -17.18
N ASN A 428 30.23 1.17 -16.05
CA ASN A 428 31.53 0.62 -15.69
C ASN A 428 31.48 -0.73 -14.96
N GLU A 429 30.45 -0.97 -14.16
CA GLU A 429 30.37 -2.13 -13.26
C GLU A 429 29.43 -3.22 -13.79
N VAL A 430 28.48 -2.90 -14.71
CA VAL A 430 27.52 -3.87 -15.24
C VAL A 430 27.90 -4.29 -16.65
N PRO A 431 28.39 -5.52 -16.87
CA PRO A 431 28.75 -6.00 -18.18
C PRO A 431 27.55 -5.97 -19.14
N GLY A 432 27.79 -5.62 -20.39
CA GLY A 432 26.76 -5.63 -21.43
C GLY A 432 25.87 -4.40 -21.48
N VAL A 433 26.09 -3.38 -20.61
CA VAL A 433 25.35 -2.11 -20.61
C VAL A 433 26.28 -0.97 -21.05
N ASN A 434 25.84 -0.17 -22.02
CA ASN A 434 26.62 0.99 -22.49
C ASN A 434 25.83 2.32 -22.48
N ARG A 435 24.56 2.29 -22.03
CA ARG A 435 23.73 3.48 -21.99
C ARG A 435 22.74 3.43 -20.85
N VAL A 436 22.60 4.56 -20.17
CA VAL A 436 21.60 4.77 -19.10
C VAL A 436 20.72 5.96 -19.50
N VAL A 437 19.41 5.81 -19.31
CA VAL A 437 18.41 6.87 -19.52
C VAL A 437 17.58 7.05 -18.24
N TYR A 438 17.01 8.24 -18.05
CA TYR A 438 16.15 8.55 -16.91
C TYR A 438 14.73 8.83 -17.37
N ASP A 439 13.74 8.14 -16.79
CA ASP A 439 12.33 8.35 -17.10
C ASP A 439 11.76 9.52 -16.30
N ILE A 440 11.34 10.56 -17.01
CA ILE A 440 10.78 11.82 -16.48
C ILE A 440 9.26 11.93 -16.63
N SER A 441 8.56 10.79 -16.78
CA SER A 441 7.11 10.78 -16.97
C SER A 441 6.37 10.82 -15.63
N SER A 442 5.24 11.52 -15.56
CA SER A 442 4.34 11.54 -14.40
C SER A 442 3.25 10.46 -14.50
N LYS A 443 2.64 10.09 -13.39
CA LYS A 443 1.45 9.23 -13.31
C LYS A 443 0.26 10.07 -12.81
N PRO A 444 -0.85 10.22 -13.56
CA PRO A 444 -1.00 9.81 -14.96
C PRO A 444 -0.19 10.67 -15.93
N PRO A 445 -0.06 10.35 -17.25
CA PRO A 445 -0.68 9.20 -17.92
C PRO A 445 0.12 7.89 -17.83
N SER A 446 1.42 7.95 -17.48
CA SER A 446 2.18 6.70 -17.31
C SER A 446 1.89 6.01 -15.98
N THR A 447 2.41 4.79 -15.82
CA THR A 447 2.39 4.05 -14.57
C THR A 447 3.72 4.21 -13.82
N ILE A 448 3.83 3.73 -12.59
CA ILE A 448 5.11 3.70 -11.86
C ILE A 448 6.01 2.62 -12.47
N GLU A 449 5.52 1.36 -12.51
CA GLU A 449 6.20 0.28 -13.20
C GLU A 449 5.98 0.42 -14.72
N TRP A 450 6.90 -0.10 -15.54
CA TRP A 450 6.80 -0.05 -17.00
C TRP A 450 5.97 -1.19 -17.59
N GLU A 451 5.92 -2.33 -16.89
CA GLU A 451 5.08 -3.49 -17.22
C GLU A 451 4.07 -3.84 -16.12
#